data_c19afafd2bad1bfed264dafe6888fa8b
#
_entry.id   c19afafd2bad1bfed264dafe6888fa8b
#
_cell.length_a   1.000
_cell.length_b   1.000
_cell.length_c   1.000
_cell.angle_alpha   90.00
_cell.angle_beta   90.00
_cell.angle_gamma   90.00
#
_symmetry.space_group_name_H-M   'P 1'
#
loop_
_entity.id
_entity.type
_entity.pdbx_description
1 polymer ?
#
loop_
_entity_poly.entity_id
_entity_poly.type
_entity_poly.pdbx_seq_one_letter_code
_entity_poly.pdbx_strand_id
1 'polypeptide(L)'
;MSFILAIQGAASQGILWGIMALGVYITFRLLDFADLTVDGSFATGGAVCAVAIVNGINPILAVLLAIIAGFVAGAITGLLHTKCQIPAILAGILTQIGLYSINLRIMGKSNTPLLQSDTIFKGLSNTFNLSQAWITLIIGIICAIIVILICYWFFGTEIGSAVRATGNNEHMVRALGANTNTTKLLGLMISNGLIAMSGALVT
;
A
#
# COMPACT_ATOMS: atom_id res chain seq x y z
N MET A 1 20.97 1.00 27.60
CA MET A 1 21.17 1.22 26.15
C MET A 1 20.23 0.41 25.25
N SER A 2 19.95 -0.86 25.57
CA SER A 2 19.04 -1.73 24.78
C SER A 2 17.58 -1.27 24.70
N PHE A 3 17.04 -0.69 25.77
CA PHE A 3 15.63 -0.25 25.81
C PHE A 3 15.33 0.94 24.88
N ILE A 4 16.24 1.92 24.82
CA ILE A 4 16.10 3.10 23.93
C ILE A 4 16.17 2.66 22.46
N LEU A 5 17.08 1.74 22.13
CA LEU A 5 17.18 1.18 20.77
C LEU A 5 15.95 0.37 20.39
N ALA A 6 15.34 -0.36 21.32
CA ALA A 6 14.10 -1.10 21.09
C ALA A 6 12.91 -0.17 20.81
N ILE A 7 12.77 0.93 21.59
CA ILE A 7 11.72 1.93 21.35
C ILE A 7 11.90 2.58 19.98
N GLN A 8 13.13 2.91 19.61
CA GLN A 8 13.43 3.52 18.31
C GLN A 8 13.06 2.59 17.15
N GLY A 9 13.42 1.30 17.26
CA GLY A 9 13.04 0.29 16.25
C GLY A 9 11.53 0.12 16.15
N ALA A 10 10.83 0.07 17.28
CA ALA A 10 9.37 -0.02 17.32
C ALA A 10 8.71 1.23 16.70
N ALA A 11 9.23 2.42 16.98
CA ALA A 11 8.72 3.66 16.40
C ALA A 11 8.90 3.72 14.89
N SER A 12 10.08 3.34 14.37
CA SER A 12 10.33 3.32 12.93
C SER A 12 9.40 2.34 12.20
N GLN A 13 9.22 1.14 12.76
CA GLN A 13 8.31 0.15 12.19
C GLN A 13 6.85 0.62 12.29
N GLY A 14 6.46 1.23 13.41
CA GLY A 14 5.11 1.79 13.59
C GLY A 14 4.74 2.85 12.56
N ILE A 15 5.70 3.70 12.13
CA ILE A 15 5.47 4.71 11.10
C ILE A 15 5.21 4.06 9.73
N LEU A 16 5.97 3.02 9.38
CA LEU A 16 5.78 2.29 8.12
C LEU A 16 4.42 1.59 8.08
N TRP A 17 3.99 0.98 9.18
CA TRP A 17 2.63 0.43 9.33
C TRP A 17 1.56 1.52 9.34
N GLY A 18 1.89 2.74 9.75
CA GLY A 18 1.02 3.91 9.67
C GLY A 18 0.60 4.25 8.24
N ILE A 19 1.48 4.02 7.25
CA ILE A 19 1.15 4.21 5.83
C ILE A 19 0.08 3.19 5.40
N MET A 20 0.19 1.92 5.83
CA MET A 20 -0.86 0.92 5.62
C MET A 20 -2.18 1.35 6.24
N ALA A 21 -2.16 1.88 7.47
CA ALA A 21 -3.36 2.36 8.15
C ALA A 21 -4.04 3.51 7.39
N LEU A 22 -3.28 4.39 6.73
CA LEU A 22 -3.84 5.43 5.85
C LEU A 22 -4.55 4.81 4.64
N GLY A 23 -3.98 3.76 4.03
CA GLY A 23 -4.65 3.02 2.96
C GLY A 23 -5.98 2.44 3.43
N VAL A 24 -5.98 1.73 4.55
CA VAL A 24 -7.19 1.16 5.18
C VAL A 24 -8.22 2.24 5.51
N TYR A 25 -7.78 3.39 6.02
CA TYR A 25 -8.66 4.53 6.30
C TYR A 25 -9.41 5.01 5.04
N ILE A 26 -8.74 5.01 3.88
CA ILE A 26 -9.37 5.41 2.61
C ILE A 26 -10.52 4.46 2.25
N THR A 27 -10.31 3.14 2.35
CA THR A 27 -11.36 2.17 2.00
C THR A 27 -12.48 2.14 3.02
N PHE A 28 -12.17 2.00 4.31
CA PHE A 28 -13.18 1.81 5.35
C PHE A 28 -13.90 3.09 5.74
N ARG A 29 -13.20 4.24 5.77
CA ARG A 29 -13.80 5.48 6.28
C ARG A 29 -14.26 6.43 5.18
N LEU A 30 -13.49 6.57 4.10
CA LEU A 30 -13.83 7.50 3.02
C LEU A 30 -14.73 6.87 1.96
N LEU A 31 -14.56 5.58 1.67
CA LEU A 31 -15.30 4.88 0.63
C LEU A 31 -16.45 4.01 1.18
N ASP A 32 -16.50 3.81 2.50
CA ASP A 32 -17.44 2.89 3.18
C ASP A 32 -17.44 1.48 2.55
N PHE A 33 -16.24 0.99 2.25
CA PHE A 33 -16.01 -0.29 1.60
C PHE A 33 -15.15 -1.19 2.46
N ALA A 34 -15.71 -2.33 2.90
CA ALA A 34 -14.98 -3.33 3.68
C ALA A 34 -14.03 -4.12 2.78
N ASP A 35 -12.80 -3.59 2.61
CA ASP A 35 -11.76 -4.19 1.80
C ASP A 35 -10.91 -5.17 2.61
N LEU A 36 -11.02 -6.45 2.32
CA LEU A 36 -10.19 -7.51 2.90
C LEU A 36 -9.00 -7.88 2.01
N THR A 37 -8.74 -7.14 0.94
CA THR A 37 -7.56 -7.33 0.08
C THR A 37 -6.27 -6.83 0.74
N VAL A 38 -6.39 -6.05 1.82
CA VAL A 38 -5.31 -5.33 2.52
C VAL A 38 -4.09 -6.22 2.77
N ASP A 39 -4.29 -7.38 3.43
CA ASP A 39 -3.20 -8.30 3.76
C ASP A 39 -2.52 -8.87 2.50
N GLY A 40 -3.33 -9.18 1.47
CA GLY A 40 -2.84 -9.65 0.17
C GLY A 40 -2.00 -8.59 -0.54
N SER A 41 -2.48 -7.36 -0.59
CA SER A 41 -1.79 -6.23 -1.23
C SER A 41 -0.50 -5.85 -0.50
N PHE A 42 -0.49 -5.88 0.84
CA PHE A 42 0.69 -5.67 1.65
C PHE A 42 1.78 -6.72 1.34
N ALA A 43 1.40 -8.01 1.37
CA ALA A 43 2.30 -9.10 1.03
C ALA A 43 2.80 -9.03 -0.42
N THR A 44 1.93 -8.61 -1.37
CA THR A 44 2.30 -8.42 -2.78
C THR A 44 3.33 -7.32 -2.93
N GLY A 45 3.16 -6.20 -2.24
CA GLY A 45 4.12 -5.10 -2.21
C GLY A 45 5.50 -5.56 -1.77
N GLY A 46 5.57 -6.29 -0.64
CA GLY A 46 6.81 -6.88 -0.14
C GLY A 46 7.42 -7.90 -1.11
N ALA A 47 6.62 -8.82 -1.66
CA ALA A 47 7.09 -9.84 -2.59
C ALA A 47 7.69 -9.24 -3.87
N VAL A 48 7.00 -8.28 -4.49
CA VAL A 48 7.47 -7.60 -5.71
C VAL A 48 8.75 -6.81 -5.42
N CYS A 49 8.80 -6.06 -4.31
CA CYS A 49 9.97 -5.30 -3.91
C CYS A 49 11.17 -6.21 -3.64
N ALA A 50 10.98 -7.29 -2.87
CA ALA A 50 12.04 -8.23 -2.56
C ALA A 50 12.64 -8.88 -3.81
N VAL A 51 11.80 -9.36 -4.73
CA VAL A 51 12.26 -9.98 -5.97
C VAL A 51 12.95 -8.97 -6.89
N ALA A 52 12.43 -7.74 -6.97
CA ALA A 52 13.06 -6.68 -7.77
C ALA A 52 14.47 -6.34 -7.27
N ILE A 53 14.64 -6.22 -5.94
CA ILE A 53 15.95 -5.94 -5.32
C ILE A 53 16.93 -7.09 -5.53
N VAL A 54 16.49 -8.35 -5.37
CA VAL A 54 17.34 -9.54 -5.58
C VAL A 54 17.80 -9.63 -7.05
N ASN A 55 16.97 -9.18 -8.00
CA ASN A 55 17.33 -9.10 -9.41
C ASN A 55 18.22 -7.88 -9.75
N GLY A 56 18.68 -7.10 -8.77
CA GLY A 56 19.59 -5.97 -8.98
C GLY A 56 18.90 -4.70 -9.47
N ILE A 57 17.57 -4.60 -9.38
CA ILE A 57 16.82 -3.39 -9.71
C ILE A 57 17.04 -2.35 -8.60
N ASN A 58 17.16 -1.07 -8.99
CA ASN A 58 17.27 0.02 -8.03
C ASN A 58 16.14 -0.02 -7.01
N PRO A 59 16.42 0.06 -5.70
CA PRO A 59 15.40 -0.04 -4.64
C PRO A 59 14.24 0.96 -4.77
N ILE A 60 14.49 2.16 -5.29
CA ILE A 60 13.42 3.15 -5.52
C ILE A 60 12.46 2.66 -6.62
N LEU A 61 12.99 2.09 -7.70
CA LEU A 61 12.18 1.50 -8.75
C LEU A 61 11.42 0.26 -8.25
N ALA A 62 12.01 -0.52 -7.35
CA ALA A 62 11.35 -1.66 -6.72
C ALA A 62 10.10 -1.24 -5.92
N VAL A 63 10.18 -0.15 -5.16
CA VAL A 63 9.03 0.41 -4.45
C VAL A 63 7.96 0.93 -5.43
N LEU A 64 8.34 1.58 -6.52
CA LEU A 64 7.38 2.02 -7.54
C LEU A 64 6.66 0.84 -8.20
N LEU A 65 7.37 -0.24 -8.50
CA LEU A 65 6.77 -1.48 -9.02
C LEU A 65 5.80 -2.11 -8.01
N ALA A 66 6.13 -2.08 -6.73
CA ALA A 66 5.25 -2.54 -5.66
C ALA A 66 3.94 -1.72 -5.59
N ILE A 67 4.03 -0.39 -5.72
CA ILE A 67 2.86 0.50 -5.77
C ILE A 67 1.97 0.15 -6.97
N ILE A 68 2.55 -0.06 -8.14
CA ILE A 68 1.81 -0.45 -9.35
C ILE A 68 1.12 -1.81 -9.14
N ALA A 69 1.81 -2.78 -8.53
CA ALA A 69 1.22 -4.07 -8.19
C ALA A 69 0.01 -3.92 -7.25
N GLY A 70 0.11 -3.03 -6.24
CA GLY A 70 -0.99 -2.67 -5.36
C GLY A 70 -2.16 -2.02 -6.10
N PHE A 71 -1.91 -1.09 -7.04
CA PHE A 71 -2.95 -0.52 -7.89
C PHE A 71 -3.68 -1.59 -8.70
N VAL A 72 -2.96 -2.55 -9.26
CA VAL A 72 -3.55 -3.66 -10.01
C VAL A 72 -4.40 -4.54 -9.09
N ALA A 73 -3.92 -4.86 -7.89
CA ALA A 73 -4.67 -5.63 -6.90
C ALA A 73 -5.99 -4.93 -6.52
N GLY A 74 -5.95 -3.63 -6.21
CA GLY A 74 -7.13 -2.82 -5.93
C GLY A 74 -8.09 -2.71 -7.14
N ALA A 75 -7.53 -2.63 -8.36
CA ALA A 75 -8.32 -2.65 -9.59
C ALA A 75 -9.09 -3.97 -9.76
N ILE A 76 -8.45 -5.10 -9.49
CA ILE A 76 -9.09 -6.42 -9.58
C ILE A 76 -10.24 -6.51 -8.57
N THR A 77 -10.02 -6.15 -7.30
CA THR A 77 -11.07 -6.11 -6.28
C THR A 77 -12.22 -5.20 -6.68
N GLY A 78 -11.89 -4.00 -7.17
CA GLY A 78 -12.88 -3.03 -7.63
C GLY A 78 -13.69 -3.52 -8.83
N LEU A 79 -13.07 -4.20 -9.79
CA LEU A 79 -13.75 -4.80 -10.93
C LEU A 79 -14.67 -5.95 -10.53
N LEU A 80 -14.24 -6.82 -9.63
CA LEU A 80 -15.07 -7.90 -9.09
C LEU A 80 -16.32 -7.35 -8.41
N HIS A 81 -16.18 -6.27 -7.64
CA HIS A 81 -17.32 -5.64 -7.00
C HIS A 81 -18.24 -4.90 -7.98
N THR A 82 -17.66 -4.06 -8.86
CA THR A 82 -18.46 -3.15 -9.69
C THR A 82 -19.03 -3.78 -10.94
N LYS A 83 -18.28 -4.66 -11.61
CA LYS A 83 -18.73 -5.36 -12.85
C LYS A 83 -19.37 -6.71 -12.59
N CYS A 84 -18.77 -7.51 -11.69
CA CYS A 84 -19.29 -8.84 -11.36
C CYS A 84 -20.36 -8.79 -10.26
N GLN A 85 -20.60 -7.60 -9.65
CA GLN A 85 -21.59 -7.37 -8.58
C GLN A 85 -21.39 -8.28 -7.36
N ILE A 86 -20.14 -8.69 -7.11
CA ILE A 86 -19.78 -9.50 -5.95
C ILE A 86 -19.81 -8.60 -4.71
N PRO A 87 -20.36 -9.04 -3.57
CA PRO A 87 -20.29 -8.29 -2.32
C PRO A 87 -18.87 -7.87 -1.97
N ALA A 88 -18.69 -6.67 -1.39
CA ALA A 88 -17.39 -6.07 -1.10
C ALA A 88 -16.45 -7.00 -0.35
N ILE A 89 -16.93 -7.59 0.75
CA ILE A 89 -16.17 -8.52 1.59
C ILE A 89 -15.70 -9.73 0.78
N LEU A 90 -16.59 -10.33 -0.01
CA LEU A 90 -16.28 -11.52 -0.80
C LEU A 90 -15.29 -11.21 -1.93
N ALA A 91 -15.42 -10.07 -2.59
CA ALA A 91 -14.47 -9.61 -3.61
C ALA A 91 -13.06 -9.46 -3.02
N GLY A 92 -12.95 -8.86 -1.81
CA GLY A 92 -11.68 -8.73 -1.09
C GLY A 92 -11.06 -10.08 -0.75
N ILE A 93 -11.83 -11.02 -0.19
CA ILE A 93 -11.34 -12.37 0.15
C ILE A 93 -10.85 -13.12 -1.10
N LEU A 94 -11.61 -13.07 -2.20
CA LEU A 94 -11.22 -13.74 -3.46
C LEU A 94 -9.91 -13.17 -4.00
N THR A 95 -9.76 -11.85 -4.01
CA THR A 95 -8.51 -11.21 -4.45
C THR A 95 -7.35 -11.57 -3.51
N GLN A 96 -7.56 -11.56 -2.20
CA GLN A 96 -6.53 -11.90 -1.21
C GLN A 96 -6.00 -13.34 -1.41
N ILE A 97 -6.90 -14.32 -1.60
CA ILE A 97 -6.51 -15.72 -1.85
C ILE A 97 -5.77 -15.84 -3.19
N GLY A 98 -6.25 -15.14 -4.23
CA GLY A 98 -5.57 -15.08 -5.53
C GLY A 98 -4.16 -14.48 -5.43
N LEU A 99 -4.01 -13.36 -4.72
CA LEU A 99 -2.73 -12.70 -4.48
C LEU A 99 -1.76 -13.58 -3.70
N TYR A 100 -2.23 -14.37 -2.73
CA TYR A 100 -1.38 -15.32 -2.01
C TYR A 100 -0.71 -16.30 -2.98
N SER A 101 -1.47 -16.89 -3.90
CA SER A 101 -0.93 -17.82 -4.89
C SER A 101 0.04 -17.14 -5.87
N ILE A 102 -0.27 -15.89 -6.28
CA ILE A 102 0.57 -15.08 -7.16
C ILE A 102 1.88 -14.73 -6.46
N ASN A 103 1.84 -14.32 -5.18
CA ASN A 103 3.02 -13.96 -4.40
C ASN A 103 3.99 -15.13 -4.25
N LEU A 104 3.49 -16.35 -3.97
CA LEU A 104 4.33 -17.56 -3.94
C LEU A 104 5.00 -17.81 -5.29
N ARG A 105 4.32 -17.53 -6.39
CA ARG A 105 4.86 -17.72 -7.73
C ARG A 105 5.89 -16.66 -8.11
N ILE A 106 5.67 -15.40 -7.69
CA ILE A 106 6.64 -14.29 -7.88
C ILE A 106 7.92 -14.56 -7.10
N MET A 107 7.81 -14.98 -5.84
CA MET A 107 8.97 -15.24 -4.98
C MET A 107 9.68 -16.55 -5.35
N GLY A 108 9.01 -17.49 -6.02
CA GLY A 108 9.57 -18.82 -6.37
C GLY A 108 9.94 -19.69 -5.17
N LYS A 109 9.90 -19.12 -3.97
CA LYS A 109 10.23 -19.74 -2.66
C LYS A 109 9.29 -19.16 -1.61
N SER A 110 9.13 -19.85 -0.49
CA SER A 110 8.30 -19.37 0.62
C SER A 110 8.90 -18.15 1.34
N ASN A 111 10.19 -17.92 1.22
CA ASN A 111 10.89 -16.76 1.80
C ASN A 111 12.06 -16.34 0.91
N THR A 112 12.23 -15.05 0.69
CA THR A 112 13.34 -14.46 -0.08
C THR A 112 14.17 -13.59 0.87
N PRO A 113 15.32 -14.08 1.39
CA PRO A 113 16.14 -13.31 2.32
C PRO A 113 16.84 -12.14 1.60
N LEU A 114 16.71 -10.92 2.15
CA LEU A 114 17.34 -9.69 1.65
C LEU A 114 18.65 -9.33 2.35
N LEU A 115 19.17 -10.20 3.22
CA LEU A 115 20.33 -9.94 4.09
C LEU A 115 21.60 -9.50 3.33
N GLN A 116 21.77 -9.91 2.08
CA GLN A 116 22.93 -9.59 1.24
C GLN A 116 22.66 -8.51 0.18
N SER A 117 21.44 -8.01 0.09
CA SER A 117 21.05 -7.04 -0.93
C SER A 117 21.20 -5.60 -0.42
N ASP A 118 21.50 -4.68 -1.32
CA ASP A 118 21.54 -3.25 -1.02
C ASP A 118 20.11 -2.71 -0.97
N THR A 119 19.59 -2.55 0.25
CA THR A 119 18.30 -1.90 0.49
C THR A 119 18.47 -0.38 0.54
N ILE A 120 17.39 0.38 0.37
CA ILE A 120 17.37 1.85 0.50
C ILE A 120 18.05 2.28 1.81
N PHE A 121 17.75 1.56 2.89
CA PHE A 121 18.26 1.84 4.23
C PHE A 121 19.77 1.61 4.35
N LYS A 122 20.32 0.56 3.73
CA LYS A 122 21.77 0.26 3.72
C LYS A 122 22.57 1.26 2.88
N GLY A 123 22.07 1.63 1.71
CA GLY A 123 22.74 2.60 0.83
C GLY A 123 22.92 3.96 1.51
N LEU A 124 21.87 4.46 2.22
CA LEU A 124 21.97 5.71 2.94
C LEU A 124 22.79 5.60 4.24
N SER A 125 22.80 4.45 4.93
CA SER A 125 23.58 4.28 6.17
C SER A 125 25.08 4.40 5.91
N ASN A 126 25.55 3.90 4.78
CA ASN A 126 26.95 4.01 4.38
C ASN A 126 27.35 5.45 4.02
N THR A 127 26.39 6.28 3.57
CA THR A 127 26.67 7.66 3.17
C THR A 127 26.69 8.63 4.38
N PHE A 128 25.84 8.39 5.40
CA PHE A 128 25.67 9.32 6.51
C PHE A 128 26.29 8.87 7.85
N ASN A 129 26.94 7.69 7.92
CA ASN A 129 27.52 7.12 9.15
C ASN A 129 26.56 7.08 10.37
N LEU A 130 25.25 6.99 10.11
CA LEU A 130 24.21 6.91 11.15
C LEU A 130 23.80 5.44 11.36
N SER A 131 23.31 5.11 12.55
CA SER A 131 22.78 3.77 12.80
C SER A 131 21.57 3.51 11.92
N GLN A 132 21.43 2.29 11.42
CA GLN A 132 20.35 1.88 10.53
C GLN A 132 18.95 2.22 11.06
N ALA A 133 18.76 2.15 12.39
CA ALA A 133 17.49 2.50 13.03
C ALA A 133 17.10 3.99 12.87
N TRP A 134 18.07 4.91 12.95
CA TRP A 134 17.81 6.35 12.70
C TRP A 134 17.43 6.63 11.26
N ILE A 135 18.09 5.98 10.33
CA ILE A 135 17.83 6.17 8.90
C ILE A 135 16.45 5.64 8.54
N THR A 136 16.09 4.45 9.02
CA THR A 136 14.74 3.89 8.81
C THR A 136 13.66 4.82 9.37
N LEU A 137 13.88 5.41 10.54
CA LEU A 137 12.95 6.34 11.16
C LEU A 137 12.81 7.63 10.32
N ILE A 138 13.92 8.23 9.90
CA ILE A 138 13.91 9.46 9.09
C ILE A 138 13.22 9.22 7.73
N ILE A 139 13.59 8.15 7.03
CA ILE A 139 12.97 7.79 5.74
C ILE A 139 11.48 7.51 5.93
N GLY A 140 11.11 6.76 6.97
CA GLY A 140 9.71 6.47 7.28
C GLY A 140 8.89 7.74 7.52
N ILE A 141 9.41 8.70 8.29
CA ILE A 141 8.76 9.99 8.51
C ILE A 141 8.62 10.78 7.21
N ILE A 142 9.68 10.87 6.41
CA ILE A 142 9.64 11.58 5.13
C ILE A 142 8.61 10.95 4.19
N CYS A 143 8.61 9.63 4.05
CA CYS A 143 7.63 8.91 3.24
C CYS A 143 6.20 9.13 3.75
N ALA A 144 5.98 9.07 5.07
CA ALA A 144 4.66 9.30 5.65
C ALA A 144 4.16 10.73 5.38
N ILE A 145 5.02 11.74 5.54
CA ILE A 145 4.67 13.14 5.24
C ILE A 145 4.32 13.30 3.75
N ILE A 146 5.12 12.74 2.84
CA ILE A 146 4.87 12.79 1.40
C ILE A 146 3.51 12.15 1.08
N VAL A 147 3.23 10.97 1.63
CA VAL A 147 1.95 10.28 1.43
C VAL A 147 0.79 11.10 1.94
N ILE A 148 0.90 11.69 3.14
CA ILE A 148 -0.16 12.55 3.72
C ILE A 148 -0.40 13.77 2.83
N LEU A 149 0.65 14.43 2.33
CA LEU A 149 0.52 15.58 1.45
C LEU A 149 -0.14 15.20 0.11
N ILE A 150 0.26 14.07 -0.49
CA ILE A 150 -0.34 13.56 -1.72
C ILE A 150 -1.82 13.23 -1.50
N CYS A 151 -2.16 12.55 -0.40
CA CYS A 151 -3.55 12.25 -0.05
C CYS A 151 -4.36 13.52 0.18
N TYR A 152 -3.81 14.48 0.92
CA TYR A 152 -4.47 15.76 1.17
C TYR A 152 -4.77 16.52 -0.12
N TRP A 153 -3.78 16.62 -1.03
CA TRP A 153 -3.95 17.22 -2.33
C TRP A 153 -4.97 16.47 -3.18
N PHE A 154 -4.86 15.13 -3.26
CA PHE A 154 -5.75 14.29 -4.06
C PHE A 154 -7.22 14.42 -3.60
N PHE A 155 -7.47 14.31 -2.30
CA PHE A 155 -8.83 14.43 -1.75
C PHE A 155 -9.38 15.87 -1.78
N GLY A 156 -8.55 16.86 -2.07
CA GLY A 156 -8.96 18.23 -2.38
C GLY A 156 -9.40 18.42 -3.84
N THR A 157 -9.08 17.49 -4.75
CA THR A 157 -9.49 17.55 -6.15
C THR A 157 -10.97 17.14 -6.34
N GLU A 158 -11.53 17.44 -7.52
CA GLU A 158 -12.90 17.03 -7.88
C GLU A 158 -13.08 15.51 -7.81
N ILE A 159 -12.08 14.75 -8.29
CA ILE A 159 -12.12 13.27 -8.25
C ILE A 159 -12.10 12.77 -6.78
N GLY A 160 -11.24 13.33 -5.96
CA GLY A 160 -11.15 12.94 -4.55
C GLY A 160 -12.42 13.32 -3.76
N SER A 161 -13.04 14.46 -4.07
CA SER A 161 -14.32 14.86 -3.49
C SER A 161 -15.46 13.92 -3.93
N ALA A 162 -15.46 13.47 -5.19
CA ALA A 162 -16.42 12.50 -5.70
C ALA A 162 -16.25 11.12 -5.02
N VAL A 163 -15.01 10.69 -4.75
CA VAL A 163 -14.74 9.45 -3.98
C VAL A 163 -15.33 9.55 -2.58
N ARG A 164 -15.10 10.65 -1.85
CA ARG A 164 -15.66 10.87 -0.51
C ARG A 164 -17.19 10.95 -0.52
N ALA A 165 -17.76 11.63 -1.51
CA ALA A 165 -19.22 11.75 -1.67
C ALA A 165 -19.85 10.38 -1.96
N THR A 166 -19.19 9.53 -2.76
CA THR A 166 -19.65 8.17 -3.09
C THR A 166 -19.73 7.30 -1.85
N GLY A 167 -18.73 7.35 -0.96
CA GLY A 167 -18.77 6.61 0.30
C GLY A 167 -19.84 7.10 1.27
N ASN A 168 -20.14 8.40 1.25
CA ASN A 168 -21.18 8.94 2.14
C ASN A 168 -22.61 8.63 1.65
N ASN A 169 -22.88 8.79 0.36
CA ASN A 169 -24.18 8.45 -0.25
C ASN A 169 -24.05 8.17 -1.75
N GLU A 170 -23.92 6.89 -2.09
CA GLU A 170 -23.77 6.43 -3.47
C GLU A 170 -24.98 6.83 -4.36
N HIS A 171 -26.20 6.72 -3.82
CA HIS A 171 -27.40 7.03 -4.58
C HIS A 171 -27.49 8.50 -4.97
N MET A 172 -27.10 9.39 -4.06
CA MET A 172 -27.06 10.83 -4.33
C MET A 172 -26.05 11.17 -5.42
N VAL A 173 -24.84 10.61 -5.33
CA VAL A 173 -23.76 10.85 -6.34
C VAL A 173 -24.17 10.34 -7.70
N ARG A 174 -24.83 9.18 -7.77
CA ARG A 174 -25.37 8.63 -9.01
C ARG A 174 -26.49 9.50 -9.60
N ALA A 175 -27.36 10.07 -8.76
CA ALA A 175 -28.42 11.00 -9.19
C ALA A 175 -27.85 12.31 -9.76
N LEU A 176 -26.68 12.74 -9.30
CA LEU A 176 -25.93 13.89 -9.85
C LEU A 176 -25.18 13.57 -11.15
N GLY A 177 -25.29 12.34 -11.69
CA GLY A 177 -24.72 11.91 -12.97
C GLY A 177 -23.28 11.40 -12.88
N ALA A 178 -22.68 11.30 -11.69
CA ALA A 178 -21.34 10.75 -11.54
C ALA A 178 -21.33 9.22 -11.55
N ASN A 179 -20.30 8.62 -12.15
CA ASN A 179 -20.15 7.17 -12.21
C ASN A 179 -19.53 6.63 -10.92
N THR A 180 -20.39 6.14 -10.00
CA THR A 180 -19.96 5.61 -8.70
C THR A 180 -19.09 4.36 -8.80
N ASN A 181 -19.20 3.58 -9.88
CA ASN A 181 -18.34 2.42 -10.11
C ASN A 181 -16.89 2.84 -10.35
N THR A 182 -16.68 3.92 -11.09
CA THR A 182 -15.33 4.45 -11.35
C THR A 182 -14.72 5.05 -10.09
N THR A 183 -15.51 5.77 -9.28
CA THR A 183 -15.02 6.36 -8.03
C THR A 183 -14.63 5.29 -7.01
N LYS A 184 -15.42 4.21 -6.88
CA LYS A 184 -15.08 3.04 -6.04
C LYS A 184 -13.81 2.37 -6.53
N LEU A 185 -13.70 2.13 -7.84
CA LEU A 185 -12.51 1.52 -8.43
C LEU A 185 -11.24 2.34 -8.11
N LEU A 186 -11.27 3.65 -8.34
CA LEU A 186 -10.15 4.54 -8.08
C LEU A 186 -9.78 4.58 -6.59
N GLY A 187 -10.75 4.64 -5.70
CA GLY A 187 -10.51 4.61 -4.26
C GLY A 187 -9.82 3.32 -3.80
N LEU A 188 -10.26 2.17 -4.31
CA LEU A 188 -9.64 0.87 -4.03
C LEU A 188 -8.23 0.76 -4.60
N MET A 189 -7.99 1.26 -5.82
CA MET A 189 -6.65 1.29 -6.41
C MET A 189 -5.68 2.10 -5.56
N ILE A 190 -6.04 3.32 -5.19
CA ILE A 190 -5.18 4.21 -4.41
C ILE A 190 -4.88 3.61 -3.03
N SER A 191 -5.90 3.11 -2.35
CA SER A 191 -5.74 2.46 -1.05
C SER A 191 -4.76 1.28 -1.13
N ASN A 192 -5.03 0.32 -2.03
CA ASN A 192 -4.18 -0.87 -2.17
C ASN A 192 -2.77 -0.53 -2.66
N GLY A 193 -2.59 0.55 -3.44
CA GLY A 193 -1.29 1.08 -3.81
C GLY A 193 -0.47 1.58 -2.61
N LEU A 194 -1.11 2.32 -1.69
CA LEU A 194 -0.48 2.77 -0.43
C LEU A 194 -0.15 1.59 0.49
N ILE A 195 -1.03 0.60 0.57
CA ILE A 195 -0.83 -0.61 1.36
C ILE A 195 0.38 -1.40 0.83
N ALA A 196 0.47 -1.59 -0.49
CA ALA A 196 1.60 -2.27 -1.12
C ALA A 196 2.90 -1.48 -0.96
N MET A 197 2.86 -0.14 -1.00
CA MET A 197 4.00 0.71 -0.69
C MET A 197 4.50 0.48 0.75
N SER A 198 3.59 0.42 1.73
CA SER A 198 3.94 0.09 3.11
C SER A 198 4.59 -1.28 3.20
N GLY A 199 4.04 -2.31 2.52
CA GLY A 199 4.62 -3.65 2.44
C GLY A 199 6.04 -3.65 1.86
N ALA A 200 6.27 -2.87 0.80
CA ALA A 200 7.59 -2.73 0.18
C ALA A 200 8.62 -2.03 1.08
N LEU A 201 8.19 -1.09 1.92
CA LEU A 201 9.07 -0.36 2.85
C LEU A 201 9.38 -1.17 4.12
N VAL A 202 8.52 -2.11 4.51
CA VAL A 202 8.73 -2.99 5.67
C VAL A 202 9.63 -4.17 5.33
N THR A 203 9.70 -4.56 4.06
CA THR A 203 10.54 -5.66 3.56
C THR A 203 11.98 -5.22 3.38
#